data_a64fe9d9c889b0538115b62417915b4c
#
_entry.id   a64fe9d9c889b0538115b62417915b4c
#
_cell.length_a   1.000
_cell.length_b   1.000
_cell.length_c   1.000
_cell.angle_alpha   90.00
_cell.angle_beta   90.00
_cell.angle_gamma   90.00
#
_symmetry.space_group_name_H-M   'P 1'
#
loop_
_entity.id
_entity.type
_entity.pdbx_description
1 polymer ?
#
loop_
_entity_poly.entity_id
_entity_poly.type
_entity_poly.pdbx_seq_one_letter_code
_entity_poly.pdbx_strand_id
1 'polypeptide(L)'
;MSTSRRIGALAVLAAGAVVLAGCSAGATTASAELTGTIPELGPDQKVEIVFESYNLLQAGPWTDTITGLIDDFEAEHPNITVKAQPTQGAGAAGTNTVGSVQTQMLAGNPPDVAQITFDSLDFAVNELGAQPVEKLVGTAAVEEAFGGEHPFHPKAAVLGDWDGVTYGMPYVFSTPVLWYNATAFEAAGIPADVDLSTWDKVKEVAEKITAKTGKPAITISCAVKGGNWCLQGMIRSNGGRVLSEDRSTIEFGEPDAVGAIEMLRGLYDAGVLANLDSTSQYEAFAKGDSVIQLQTSALQGTFMAAAKAGGWDLKNTTMPAFGDKQVVPTNSGSALFMFSQDPAKQRAAWELMTFLTSDHAYEKITTGIGYLPLRTSLTEGDGALAEWAANNPLVAPNLAQLDDLEPWQSYPGNSYVQVDDILATAVEDSVFYGKDPETTMADAQKRAQALIEN
;
A
#
# COMPACT_ATOMS: atom_id res chain seq x y z
N MET A 1 -47.36 -62.12 -32.06
CA MET A 1 -48.64 -61.45 -32.29
C MET A 1 -48.33 -59.96 -32.28
N SER A 2 -48.20 -59.32 -33.44
CA SER A 2 -49.20 -58.51 -34.13
C SER A 2 -49.34 -57.16 -33.44
N THR A 3 -49.18 -55.99 -34.02
CA THR A 3 -49.19 -55.41 -35.37
C THR A 3 -48.74 -53.97 -35.28
N SER A 4 -47.81 -53.61 -36.04
CA SER A 4 -47.69 -52.53 -37.06
C SER A 4 -48.78 -51.43 -37.09
N ARG A 5 -48.32 -50.15 -37.19
CA ARG A 5 -48.70 -49.27 -38.30
C ARG A 5 -47.83 -47.97 -38.36
N ARG A 6 -47.31 -47.75 -39.54
CA ARG A 6 -46.61 -46.61 -40.09
C ARG A 6 -47.61 -45.52 -40.47
N ILE A 7 -47.14 -44.27 -40.64
CA ILE A 7 -47.48 -43.19 -41.59
C ILE A 7 -46.79 -41.93 -41.01
N GLY A 8 -45.98 -41.10 -41.63
CA GLY A 8 -45.71 -40.88 -43.04
C GLY A 8 -45.15 -39.43 -43.11
N ALA A 9 -44.13 -39.24 -43.88
CA ALA A 9 -43.29 -38.07 -44.08
C ALA A 9 -44.04 -36.77 -44.51
N LEU A 10 -43.34 -35.65 -44.27
CA LEU A 10 -43.17 -34.59 -45.30
C LEU A 10 -42.01 -33.66 -44.92
N ALA A 11 -41.02 -33.64 -45.78
CA ALA A 11 -39.87 -32.73 -45.77
C ALA A 11 -40.24 -31.42 -46.44
N VAL A 12 -39.80 -30.29 -45.88
CA VAL A 12 -39.69 -29.03 -46.62
C VAL A 12 -38.27 -28.50 -46.39
N LEU A 13 -37.48 -28.51 -47.42
CA LEU A 13 -36.21 -27.80 -47.58
C LEU A 13 -36.49 -26.30 -47.77
N ALA A 14 -35.88 -25.45 -46.94
CA ALA A 14 -35.68 -24.07 -47.26
C ALA A 14 -34.18 -23.74 -47.07
N ALA A 15 -33.50 -23.51 -48.17
CA ALA A 15 -32.15 -23.03 -48.25
C ALA A 15 -32.14 -21.53 -47.90
N GLY A 16 -31.38 -21.14 -46.88
CA GLY A 16 -31.10 -19.77 -46.51
C GLY A 16 -29.58 -19.53 -46.42
N ALA A 17 -29.07 -18.65 -47.27
CA ALA A 17 -27.69 -18.29 -47.44
C ALA A 17 -27.12 -17.70 -46.14
N VAL A 18 -26.01 -18.26 -45.66
CA VAL A 18 -25.20 -17.65 -44.58
C VAL A 18 -24.22 -16.68 -45.20
N VAL A 19 -24.43 -15.40 -44.95
CA VAL A 19 -23.44 -14.34 -45.21
C VAL A 19 -22.51 -14.30 -44.02
N LEU A 20 -21.27 -14.74 -44.20
CA LEU A 20 -20.17 -14.52 -43.30
C LEU A 20 -19.71 -13.06 -43.42
N ALA A 21 -20.18 -12.20 -42.52
CA ALA A 21 -19.56 -10.91 -42.25
C ALA A 21 -18.62 -11.09 -41.03
N GLY A 22 -17.31 -11.22 -41.27
CA GLY A 22 -16.31 -11.15 -40.26
C GLY A 22 -16.19 -9.73 -39.75
N CYS A 23 -16.55 -9.52 -38.48
CA CYS A 23 -16.12 -8.34 -37.73
C CYS A 23 -15.34 -8.88 -36.51
N SER A 24 -14.00 -8.74 -36.56
CA SER A 24 -13.16 -8.82 -35.40
C SER A 24 -13.42 -7.57 -34.56
N ALA A 25 -14.39 -7.65 -33.66
CA ALA A 25 -14.49 -6.70 -32.54
C ALA A 25 -13.81 -7.34 -31.35
N GLY A 26 -12.72 -6.75 -30.89
CA GLY A 26 -12.15 -7.08 -29.58
C GLY A 26 -13.27 -6.94 -28.55
N ALA A 27 -13.65 -8.04 -27.95
CA ALA A 27 -14.58 -8.03 -26.82
C ALA A 27 -13.82 -7.47 -25.62
N THR A 28 -13.92 -6.17 -25.39
CA THR A 28 -13.88 -5.65 -24.03
C THR A 28 -15.07 -6.29 -23.33
N THR A 29 -14.83 -7.25 -22.47
CA THR A 29 -15.83 -7.71 -21.52
C THR A 29 -16.10 -6.53 -20.59
N ALA A 30 -17.13 -5.75 -20.90
CA ALA A 30 -17.70 -4.83 -19.93
C ALA A 30 -18.14 -5.68 -18.75
N SER A 31 -17.55 -5.43 -17.59
CA SER A 31 -18.02 -6.03 -16.33
C SER A 31 -19.51 -5.74 -16.21
N ALA A 32 -20.31 -6.75 -15.86
CA ALA A 32 -21.73 -6.55 -15.67
C ALA A 32 -21.93 -5.58 -14.50
N GLU A 33 -22.68 -4.52 -14.73
CA GLU A 33 -23.03 -3.54 -13.68
C GLU A 33 -23.75 -4.25 -12.53
N LEU A 34 -23.20 -4.13 -11.31
CA LEU A 34 -23.75 -4.74 -10.11
C LEU A 34 -24.75 -3.78 -9.46
N THR A 35 -25.89 -4.29 -9.05
CA THR A 35 -26.89 -3.54 -8.28
C THR A 35 -26.69 -3.81 -6.80
N GLY A 36 -26.58 -2.77 -5.99
CA GLY A 36 -26.43 -2.90 -4.55
C GLY A 36 -27.56 -3.67 -3.87
N THR A 37 -27.25 -4.38 -2.81
CA THR A 37 -28.17 -5.27 -2.07
C THR A 37 -28.47 -4.78 -0.65
N ILE A 38 -27.63 -3.91 -0.06
CA ILE A 38 -27.83 -3.40 1.29
C ILE A 38 -28.81 -2.21 1.30
N PRO A 39 -29.79 -2.20 2.23
CA PRO A 39 -30.75 -1.10 2.33
C PRO A 39 -30.12 0.17 2.92
N GLU A 40 -30.77 1.31 2.69
CA GLU A 40 -30.49 2.54 3.44
C GLU A 40 -30.92 2.40 4.90
N LEU A 41 -30.22 3.13 5.81
CA LEU A 41 -30.65 3.20 7.20
C LEU A 41 -31.91 4.05 7.34
N GLY A 42 -32.85 3.58 8.14
CA GLY A 42 -34.00 4.41 8.54
C GLY A 42 -33.52 5.61 9.38
N PRO A 43 -34.23 6.75 9.34
CA PRO A 43 -33.80 7.98 10.02
C PRO A 43 -33.63 7.85 11.54
N ASP A 44 -34.36 6.94 12.18
CA ASP A 44 -34.30 6.67 13.63
C ASP A 44 -33.53 5.38 13.96
N GLN A 45 -32.99 4.68 12.95
CA GLN A 45 -32.28 3.42 13.12
C GLN A 45 -30.86 3.68 13.64
N LYS A 46 -30.65 3.39 14.93
CA LYS A 46 -29.33 3.51 15.54
C LYS A 46 -28.49 2.28 15.27
N VAL A 47 -27.25 2.50 14.86
CA VAL A 47 -26.29 1.44 14.56
C VAL A 47 -24.97 1.75 15.26
N GLU A 48 -24.37 0.76 15.88
CA GLU A 48 -23.02 0.83 16.42
C GLU A 48 -22.11 -0.09 15.60
N ILE A 49 -20.97 0.43 15.11
CA ILE A 49 -19.96 -0.32 14.39
C ILE A 49 -18.61 -0.22 15.09
N VAL A 50 -17.78 -1.26 14.91
CA VAL A 50 -16.39 -1.30 15.40
C VAL A 50 -15.45 -1.03 14.23
N PHE A 51 -14.62 0.00 14.38
CA PHE A 51 -13.57 0.35 13.42
C PHE A 51 -12.19 0.10 14.02
N GLU A 52 -11.41 -0.78 13.39
CA GLU A 52 -10.02 -1.06 13.79
C GLU A 52 -9.03 -0.41 12.85
N SER A 53 -8.08 0.34 13.42
CA SER A 53 -7.06 1.05 12.67
C SER A 53 -5.71 1.02 13.37
N TYR A 54 -4.64 0.69 12.62
CA TYR A 54 -3.28 0.78 13.14
C TYR A 54 -2.83 2.24 13.36
N ASN A 55 -3.50 3.20 12.72
CA ASN A 55 -3.20 4.63 12.93
C ASN A 55 -3.57 5.09 14.36
N LEU A 56 -4.39 4.32 15.07
CA LEU A 56 -4.75 4.56 16.47
C LEU A 56 -3.73 3.99 17.48
N LEU A 57 -2.69 3.28 17.01
CA LEU A 57 -1.62 2.76 17.87
C LEU A 57 -0.63 3.85 18.30
N GLN A 58 -0.47 4.91 17.50
CA GLN A 58 0.52 5.94 17.72
C GLN A 58 -0.13 7.18 18.31
N ALA A 59 0.17 7.48 19.59
CA ALA A 59 -0.27 8.73 20.21
C ALA A 59 0.23 9.97 19.45
N GLY A 60 -0.56 11.04 19.51
CA GLY A 60 -0.28 12.31 18.84
C GLY A 60 -0.93 12.42 17.46
N PRO A 61 -0.27 13.06 16.46
CA PRO A 61 -0.94 13.47 15.21
C PRO A 61 -1.74 12.38 14.51
N TRP A 62 -1.30 11.14 14.55
CA TRP A 62 -1.98 10.02 13.90
C TRP A 62 -3.31 9.71 14.58
N THR A 63 -3.28 9.43 15.89
CA THR A 63 -4.49 9.16 16.68
C THR A 63 -5.42 10.37 16.71
N ASP A 64 -4.87 11.57 16.91
CA ASP A 64 -5.66 12.80 17.00
C ASP A 64 -6.43 13.07 15.68
N THR A 65 -5.79 12.87 14.54
CA THR A 65 -6.41 13.04 13.22
C THR A 65 -7.55 12.04 13.00
N ILE A 66 -7.31 10.75 13.27
CA ILE A 66 -8.33 9.72 13.03
C ILE A 66 -9.51 9.86 14.02
N THR A 67 -9.22 10.16 15.28
CA THR A 67 -10.28 10.39 16.28
C THR A 67 -11.12 11.62 15.90
N GLY A 68 -10.47 12.72 15.47
CA GLY A 68 -11.19 13.91 15.03
C GLY A 68 -12.06 13.67 13.79
N LEU A 69 -11.64 12.81 12.85
CA LEU A 69 -12.46 12.42 11.70
C LEU A 69 -13.66 11.55 12.11
N ILE A 70 -13.51 10.71 13.12
CA ILE A 70 -14.64 9.93 13.67
C ILE A 70 -15.63 10.83 14.35
N ASP A 71 -15.17 11.81 15.14
CA ASP A 71 -16.05 12.81 15.78
C ASP A 71 -16.84 13.62 14.73
N ASP A 72 -16.18 14.04 13.64
CA ASP A 72 -16.84 14.73 12.51
C ASP A 72 -17.90 13.83 11.85
N PHE A 73 -17.55 12.56 11.59
CA PHE A 73 -18.48 11.58 11.02
C PHE A 73 -19.73 11.39 11.90
N GLU A 74 -19.56 11.20 13.20
CA GLU A 74 -20.68 11.02 14.13
C GLU A 74 -21.54 12.29 14.24
N ALA A 75 -20.96 13.48 14.06
CA ALA A 75 -21.71 14.72 14.02
C ALA A 75 -22.61 14.83 12.76
N GLU A 76 -22.15 14.32 11.61
CA GLU A 76 -22.92 14.28 10.38
C GLU A 76 -23.93 13.10 10.35
N HIS A 77 -23.61 11.99 11.04
CA HIS A 77 -24.39 10.76 11.10
C HIS A 77 -24.82 10.41 12.55
N PRO A 78 -25.71 11.20 13.18
CA PRO A 78 -26.02 11.06 14.62
C PRO A 78 -26.74 9.76 14.99
N ASN A 79 -27.10 8.96 14.01
CA ASN A 79 -27.66 7.61 14.17
C ASN A 79 -26.59 6.49 14.08
N ILE A 80 -25.34 6.80 13.76
CA ILE A 80 -24.23 5.84 13.71
C ILE A 80 -23.24 6.17 14.83
N THR A 81 -22.84 5.16 15.60
CA THR A 81 -21.78 5.29 16.60
C THR A 81 -20.61 4.41 16.20
N VAL A 82 -19.39 4.97 16.23
CA VAL A 82 -18.17 4.29 15.86
C VAL A 82 -17.31 3.98 17.09
N LYS A 83 -17.18 2.71 17.43
CA LYS A 83 -16.18 2.24 18.40
C LYS A 83 -14.83 2.08 17.73
N ALA A 84 -14.02 3.13 17.76
CA ALA A 84 -12.66 3.08 17.26
C ALA A 84 -11.76 2.30 18.21
N GLN A 85 -10.94 1.39 17.64
CA GLN A 85 -9.95 0.64 18.41
C GLN A 85 -8.63 0.53 17.65
N PRO A 86 -7.49 0.56 18.38
CA PRO A 86 -6.20 0.25 17.76
C PRO A 86 -6.11 -1.25 17.44
N THR A 87 -5.21 -1.62 16.54
CA THR A 87 -4.84 -3.02 16.26
C THR A 87 -4.53 -3.76 17.58
N GLN A 88 -5.13 -4.92 17.77
CA GLN A 88 -5.03 -5.72 19.00
C GLN A 88 -3.90 -6.75 18.89
N GLY A 89 -3.24 -7.06 20.04
CA GLY A 89 -2.26 -8.14 20.13
C GLY A 89 -0.84 -7.70 20.48
N ALA A 90 -0.08 -8.59 21.11
CA ALA A 90 1.30 -8.36 21.48
C ALA A 90 2.22 -8.47 20.27
N GLY A 91 3.12 -7.52 20.10
CA GLY A 91 4.13 -7.52 19.04
C GLY A 91 3.65 -6.91 17.71
N ALA A 92 2.58 -6.15 17.76
CA ALA A 92 2.18 -5.33 16.64
C ALA A 92 3.28 -4.29 16.36
N ALA A 93 4.25 -4.68 15.53
CA ALA A 93 4.97 -3.69 14.74
C ALA A 93 3.90 -3.03 13.87
N GLY A 94 3.26 -2.01 14.43
CA GLY A 94 2.35 -1.03 13.92
C GLY A 94 1.26 -1.42 12.91
N THR A 95 1.45 -2.39 12.04
CA THR A 95 0.56 -2.62 10.88
C THR A 95 -0.05 -4.02 10.79
N ASN A 96 0.20 -4.92 11.75
CA ASN A 96 -0.34 -6.29 11.71
C ASN A 96 -1.83 -6.36 12.09
N THR A 97 -2.68 -5.61 11.39
CA THR A 97 -4.13 -5.64 11.58
C THR A 97 -4.71 -7.00 11.19
N VAL A 98 -4.10 -7.69 10.24
CA VAL A 98 -4.52 -9.04 9.80
C VAL A 98 -4.57 -10.02 10.96
N GLY A 99 -3.48 -10.15 11.74
CA GLY A 99 -3.43 -11.04 12.90
C GLY A 99 -4.41 -10.65 14.00
N SER A 100 -4.66 -9.35 14.17
CA SER A 100 -5.68 -8.83 15.08
C SER A 100 -7.09 -9.24 14.66
N VAL A 101 -7.46 -8.95 13.42
CA VAL A 101 -8.79 -9.32 12.86
C VAL A 101 -8.99 -10.83 12.92
N GLN A 102 -8.00 -11.63 12.50
CA GLN A 102 -8.08 -13.09 12.57
C GLN A 102 -8.36 -13.60 13.98
N THR A 103 -7.67 -13.04 14.99
CA THR A 103 -7.88 -13.41 16.39
C THR A 103 -9.29 -13.06 16.86
N GLN A 104 -9.80 -11.88 16.50
CA GLN A 104 -11.15 -11.44 16.85
C GLN A 104 -12.24 -12.26 16.13
N MET A 105 -11.99 -12.65 14.89
CA MET A 105 -12.90 -13.57 14.15
C MET A 105 -13.00 -14.93 14.82
N LEU A 106 -11.87 -15.51 15.23
CA LEU A 106 -11.85 -16.77 15.98
C LEU A 106 -12.56 -16.67 17.32
N ALA A 107 -12.56 -15.48 17.94
CA ALA A 107 -13.31 -15.18 19.15
C ALA A 107 -14.80 -14.87 18.90
N GLY A 108 -15.25 -14.78 17.64
CA GLY A 108 -16.63 -14.49 17.24
C GLY A 108 -17.01 -12.99 17.32
N ASN A 109 -16.05 -12.09 17.42
CA ASN A 109 -16.25 -10.64 17.55
C ASN A 109 -15.34 -9.85 16.60
N PRO A 110 -15.41 -10.06 15.27
CA PRO A 110 -14.60 -9.29 14.32
C PRO A 110 -15.01 -7.80 14.35
N PRO A 111 -14.10 -6.87 13.98
CA PRO A 111 -14.48 -5.50 13.71
C PRO A 111 -15.44 -5.45 12.51
N ASP A 112 -16.29 -4.42 12.44
CA ASP A 112 -17.17 -4.21 11.29
C ASP A 112 -16.40 -3.64 10.09
N VAL A 113 -15.41 -2.76 10.37
CA VAL A 113 -14.45 -2.21 9.41
C VAL A 113 -13.04 -2.33 9.98
N ALA A 114 -12.09 -2.74 9.14
CA ALA A 114 -10.67 -2.74 9.53
C ALA A 114 -9.79 -2.13 8.44
N GLN A 115 -8.78 -1.38 8.89
CA GLN A 115 -7.71 -0.87 8.05
C GLN A 115 -6.64 -1.94 7.89
N ILE A 116 -6.51 -2.51 6.68
CA ILE A 116 -5.57 -3.59 6.37
C ILE A 116 -4.63 -3.14 5.24
N THR A 117 -3.35 -3.46 5.35
CA THR A 117 -2.33 -3.12 4.35
C THR A 117 -2.58 -3.80 3.01
N PHE A 118 -2.18 -3.15 1.92
CA PHE A 118 -2.50 -3.61 0.55
C PHE A 118 -1.93 -4.99 0.20
N ASP A 119 -0.77 -5.35 0.76
CA ASP A 119 -0.16 -6.69 0.59
C ASP A 119 -0.99 -7.82 1.15
N SER A 120 -1.94 -7.51 2.01
CA SER A 120 -2.80 -8.48 2.68
C SER A 120 -4.15 -8.68 1.98
N LEU A 121 -4.35 -8.09 0.80
CA LEU A 121 -5.63 -8.12 0.07
C LEU A 121 -6.13 -9.55 -0.16
N ASP A 122 -5.28 -10.43 -0.70
CA ASP A 122 -5.66 -11.83 -0.93
C ASP A 122 -6.11 -12.53 0.36
N PHE A 123 -5.36 -12.32 1.44
CA PHE A 123 -5.68 -12.93 2.72
C PHE A 123 -6.96 -12.35 3.34
N ALA A 124 -7.16 -11.03 3.23
CA ALA A 124 -8.37 -10.38 3.71
C ALA A 124 -9.62 -10.93 3.01
N VAL A 125 -9.53 -11.17 1.70
CA VAL A 125 -10.65 -11.68 0.90
C VAL A 125 -10.87 -13.18 1.14
N ASN A 126 -9.83 -13.99 1.05
CA ASN A 126 -9.96 -15.45 1.01
C ASN A 126 -10.02 -16.09 2.40
N GLU A 127 -9.34 -15.50 3.41
CA GLU A 127 -9.18 -16.11 4.73
C GLU A 127 -9.92 -15.34 5.84
N LEU A 128 -10.01 -14.01 5.76
CA LEU A 128 -10.72 -13.21 6.74
C LEU A 128 -12.18 -12.93 6.35
N GLY A 129 -12.60 -13.29 5.13
CA GLY A 129 -13.98 -13.11 4.68
C GLY A 129 -14.39 -11.64 4.52
N ALA A 130 -13.46 -10.79 4.08
CA ALA A 130 -13.78 -9.43 3.68
C ALA A 130 -14.95 -9.43 2.69
N GLN A 131 -15.89 -8.52 2.88
CA GLN A 131 -17.09 -8.48 2.07
C GLN A 131 -16.81 -7.81 0.71
N PRO A 132 -17.37 -8.30 -0.38
CA PRO A 132 -17.25 -7.67 -1.70
C PRO A 132 -18.09 -6.38 -1.73
N VAL A 133 -17.48 -5.26 -1.34
CA VAL A 133 -18.17 -3.97 -1.15
C VAL A 133 -18.97 -3.59 -2.38
N GLU A 134 -18.40 -3.74 -3.58
CA GLU A 134 -19.10 -3.43 -4.83
C GLU A 134 -20.38 -4.26 -5.04
N LYS A 135 -20.39 -5.53 -4.62
CA LYS A 135 -21.62 -6.34 -4.68
C LYS A 135 -22.68 -5.91 -3.67
N LEU A 136 -22.25 -5.29 -2.56
CA LEU A 136 -23.15 -4.83 -1.51
C LEU A 136 -23.80 -3.49 -1.85
N VAL A 137 -23.01 -2.52 -2.34
CA VAL A 137 -23.49 -1.16 -2.60
C VAL A 137 -23.82 -0.91 -4.07
N GLY A 138 -23.31 -1.72 -4.99
CA GLY A 138 -23.43 -1.59 -6.44
C GLY A 138 -22.27 -0.82 -7.09
N THR A 139 -22.00 -1.13 -8.37
CA THR A 139 -20.93 -0.49 -9.16
C THR A 139 -21.06 1.03 -9.18
N ALA A 140 -22.27 1.55 -9.39
CA ALA A 140 -22.50 2.99 -9.45
C ALA A 140 -22.13 3.73 -8.14
N ALA A 141 -22.38 3.11 -6.97
CA ALA A 141 -22.01 3.71 -5.69
C ALA A 141 -20.49 3.73 -5.48
N VAL A 142 -19.78 2.69 -5.94
CA VAL A 142 -18.31 2.66 -5.91
C VAL A 142 -17.72 3.68 -6.89
N GLU A 143 -18.25 3.77 -8.10
CA GLU A 143 -17.83 4.78 -9.09
C GLU A 143 -18.06 6.21 -8.59
N GLU A 144 -19.18 6.47 -7.92
CA GLU A 144 -19.47 7.76 -7.29
C GLU A 144 -18.46 8.05 -6.16
N ALA A 145 -18.19 7.08 -5.29
CA ALA A 145 -17.26 7.22 -4.17
C ALA A 145 -15.81 7.45 -4.63
N PHE A 146 -15.39 6.85 -5.74
CA PHE A 146 -14.04 7.04 -6.30
C PHE A 146 -13.94 8.23 -7.27
N GLY A 147 -15.06 8.70 -7.77
CA GLY A 147 -15.19 9.79 -8.70
C GLY A 147 -15.31 11.16 -8.05
N GLY A 148 -16.25 11.97 -8.55
CA GLY A 148 -16.54 13.33 -8.08
C GLY A 148 -15.66 14.38 -8.73
N GLU A 149 -15.60 15.56 -8.12
CA GLU A 149 -14.80 16.70 -8.59
C GLU A 149 -13.30 16.40 -8.47
N HIS A 150 -12.91 15.71 -7.42
CA HIS A 150 -11.56 15.24 -7.17
C HIS A 150 -11.53 13.70 -7.18
N PRO A 151 -11.42 13.05 -8.33
CA PRO A 151 -11.42 11.59 -8.40
C PRO A 151 -10.14 10.99 -7.78
N PHE A 152 -10.23 9.74 -7.36
CA PHE A 152 -9.04 8.99 -6.96
C PHE A 152 -8.05 8.90 -8.11
N HIS A 153 -6.76 9.00 -7.80
CA HIS A 153 -5.71 8.73 -8.78
C HIS A 153 -5.87 7.30 -9.33
N PRO A 154 -5.81 7.08 -10.67
CA PRO A 154 -6.07 5.77 -11.27
C PRO A 154 -5.24 4.62 -10.69
N LYS A 155 -3.97 4.88 -10.33
CA LYS A 155 -3.08 3.90 -9.69
C LYS A 155 -3.50 3.54 -8.27
N ALA A 156 -4.25 4.41 -7.58
CA ALA A 156 -4.74 4.16 -6.24
C ALA A 156 -6.11 3.47 -6.25
N ALA A 157 -6.98 3.82 -7.18
CA ALA A 157 -8.35 3.31 -7.26
C ALA A 157 -8.43 1.76 -7.31
N VAL A 158 -7.44 1.12 -7.93
CA VAL A 158 -7.41 -0.34 -8.13
C VAL A 158 -6.79 -1.13 -6.97
N LEU A 159 -6.27 -0.46 -5.92
CA LEU A 159 -5.52 -1.12 -4.85
C LEU A 159 -6.38 -1.98 -3.91
N GLY A 160 -7.69 -1.86 -3.97
CA GLY A 160 -8.64 -2.68 -3.21
C GLY A 160 -9.38 -3.72 -4.03
N ASP A 161 -9.00 -3.89 -5.31
CA ASP A 161 -9.68 -4.82 -6.22
C ASP A 161 -9.06 -6.22 -6.14
N TRP A 162 -9.93 -7.19 -6.07
CA TRP A 162 -9.58 -8.59 -6.15
C TRP A 162 -10.47 -9.31 -7.17
N ASP A 163 -9.86 -9.95 -8.16
CA ASP A 163 -10.54 -10.63 -9.26
C ASP A 163 -11.61 -9.76 -9.97
N GLY A 164 -11.29 -8.48 -10.17
CA GLY A 164 -12.15 -7.52 -10.87
C GLY A 164 -13.37 -7.06 -10.07
N VAL A 165 -13.37 -7.22 -8.75
CA VAL A 165 -14.40 -6.74 -7.83
C VAL A 165 -13.75 -5.94 -6.71
N THR A 166 -14.29 -4.80 -6.36
CA THR A 166 -13.80 -3.99 -5.25
C THR A 166 -14.24 -4.60 -3.90
N TYR A 167 -13.24 -5.02 -3.10
CA TYR A 167 -13.40 -5.50 -1.74
C TYR A 167 -12.96 -4.47 -0.70
N GLY A 168 -11.85 -3.80 -0.96
CA GLY A 168 -11.30 -2.77 -0.08
C GLY A 168 -11.44 -1.38 -0.69
N MET A 169 -11.79 -0.38 0.12
CA MET A 169 -11.72 1.02 -0.29
C MET A 169 -10.32 1.56 0.01
N PRO A 170 -9.50 1.91 -0.98
CA PRO A 170 -8.19 2.50 -0.75
C PRO A 170 -8.30 3.72 0.16
N TYR A 171 -7.48 3.76 1.22
CA TYR A 171 -7.68 4.71 2.31
C TYR A 171 -6.49 5.62 2.55
N VAL A 172 -5.36 5.07 2.94
CA VAL A 172 -4.13 5.83 3.15
C VAL A 172 -3.03 5.30 2.25
N PHE A 173 -2.21 6.21 1.77
CA PHE A 173 -1.29 5.95 0.69
C PHE A 173 0.00 6.75 0.88
N SER A 174 1.12 6.12 0.62
CA SER A 174 2.44 6.76 0.65
C SER A 174 3.39 6.08 -0.31
N THR A 175 4.47 6.77 -0.67
CA THR A 175 5.53 6.24 -1.51
C THR A 175 6.87 6.25 -0.78
N PRO A 176 7.87 5.46 -1.20
CA PRO A 176 9.22 5.56 -0.68
C PRO A 176 9.87 6.85 -1.18
N VAL A 177 10.43 7.62 -0.25
CA VAL A 177 11.22 8.81 -0.54
C VAL A 177 12.54 8.78 0.21
N LEU A 178 13.56 9.39 -0.37
CA LEU A 178 14.86 9.53 0.28
C LEU A 178 14.89 10.83 1.07
N TRP A 179 14.71 10.71 2.38
CA TRP A 179 14.83 11.80 3.35
C TRP A 179 16.30 12.12 3.63
N TYR A 180 16.63 13.41 3.83
CA TYR A 180 17.97 13.78 4.25
C TYR A 180 18.03 15.05 5.08
N ASN A 181 19.05 15.13 5.92
CA ASN A 181 19.36 16.30 6.75
C ASN A 181 20.33 17.20 5.97
N ALA A 182 19.80 18.27 5.35
CA ALA A 182 20.58 19.19 4.52
C ALA A 182 21.63 19.96 5.34
N THR A 183 21.35 20.31 6.60
CA THR A 183 22.32 20.94 7.51
C THR A 183 23.53 20.03 7.77
N ALA A 184 23.31 18.72 7.93
CA ALA A 184 24.41 17.76 8.09
C ALA A 184 25.24 17.62 6.79
N PHE A 185 24.61 17.72 5.62
CA PHE A 185 25.31 17.74 4.33
C PHE A 185 26.23 18.96 4.22
N GLU A 186 25.72 20.16 4.48
CA GLU A 186 26.52 21.39 4.47
C GLU A 186 27.67 21.34 5.47
N ALA A 187 27.42 20.83 6.69
CA ALA A 187 28.46 20.59 7.67
C ALA A 187 29.51 19.59 7.20
N ALA A 188 29.18 18.67 6.30
CA ALA A 188 30.12 17.77 5.65
C ALA A 188 30.80 18.37 4.40
N GLY A 189 30.45 19.62 4.01
CA GLY A 189 30.97 20.28 2.82
C GLY A 189 30.28 19.81 1.53
N ILE A 190 29.05 19.28 1.65
CA ILE A 190 28.23 18.80 0.54
C ILE A 190 27.10 19.82 0.33
N PRO A 191 26.84 20.29 -0.90
CA PRO A 191 25.71 21.18 -1.18
C PRO A 191 24.37 20.56 -0.78
N ALA A 192 23.44 21.37 -0.25
CA ALA A 192 22.11 20.91 0.16
C ALA A 192 21.22 20.45 -1.02
N ASP A 193 21.58 20.80 -2.24
CA ASP A 193 20.95 20.44 -3.52
C ASP A 193 21.74 19.40 -4.32
N VAL A 194 22.63 18.65 -3.65
CA VAL A 194 23.43 17.60 -4.29
C VAL A 194 22.50 16.56 -4.96
N ASP A 195 22.95 16.12 -6.12
CA ASP A 195 22.23 15.11 -6.89
C ASP A 195 22.28 13.73 -6.21
N LEU A 196 21.11 13.24 -5.78
CA LEU A 196 20.89 11.94 -5.15
C LEU A 196 20.04 11.01 -6.05
N SER A 197 19.98 11.26 -7.34
CA SER A 197 19.08 10.56 -8.28
C SER A 197 19.40 9.09 -8.50
N THR A 198 20.61 8.61 -8.15
CA THR A 198 20.99 7.20 -8.26
C THR A 198 21.63 6.67 -6.98
N TRP A 199 21.58 5.35 -6.78
CA TRP A 199 22.21 4.71 -5.62
C TRP A 199 23.74 4.93 -5.56
N ASP A 200 24.42 5.03 -6.72
CA ASP A 200 25.85 5.33 -6.75
C ASP A 200 26.14 6.73 -6.20
N LYS A 201 25.34 7.75 -6.57
CA LYS A 201 25.48 9.11 -6.05
C LYS A 201 25.15 9.19 -4.56
N VAL A 202 24.12 8.47 -4.12
CA VAL A 202 23.79 8.35 -2.67
C VAL A 202 24.95 7.74 -1.92
N LYS A 203 25.56 6.67 -2.44
CA LYS A 203 26.74 6.02 -1.84
C LYS A 203 27.92 7.00 -1.72
N GLU A 204 28.28 7.71 -2.79
CA GLU A 204 29.37 8.70 -2.78
C GLU A 204 29.16 9.79 -1.71
N VAL A 205 27.94 10.29 -1.58
CA VAL A 205 27.58 11.29 -0.55
C VAL A 205 27.71 10.69 0.83
N ALA A 206 27.17 9.49 1.03
CA ALA A 206 27.21 8.78 2.30
C ALA A 206 28.63 8.44 2.76
N GLU A 207 29.52 8.03 1.84
CA GLU A 207 30.95 7.78 2.12
C GLU A 207 31.66 9.04 2.66
N LYS A 208 31.39 10.21 2.05
CA LYS A 208 31.94 11.50 2.52
C LYS A 208 31.46 11.85 3.94
N ILE A 209 30.17 11.63 4.22
CA ILE A 209 29.58 11.89 5.54
C ILE A 209 30.12 10.90 6.57
N THR A 210 30.15 9.62 6.25
CA THR A 210 30.67 8.56 7.12
C THR A 210 32.15 8.77 7.45
N ALA A 211 32.98 9.16 6.47
CA ALA A 211 34.37 9.49 6.68
C ALA A 211 34.57 10.66 7.65
N LYS A 212 33.64 11.63 7.65
CA LYS A 212 33.69 12.80 8.53
C LYS A 212 33.15 12.53 9.93
N THR A 213 32.10 11.74 10.04
CA THR A 213 31.38 11.54 11.31
C THR A 213 31.85 10.28 12.06
N GLY A 214 32.44 9.32 11.36
CA GLY A 214 32.75 7.99 11.89
C GLY A 214 31.54 7.09 12.10
N LYS A 215 30.35 7.49 11.61
CA LYS A 215 29.10 6.75 11.75
C LYS A 215 28.52 6.42 10.36
N PRO A 216 27.82 5.29 10.17
CA PRO A 216 27.05 5.04 8.95
C PRO A 216 26.05 6.17 8.69
N ALA A 217 26.03 6.70 7.46
CA ALA A 217 25.21 7.85 7.12
C ALA A 217 23.77 7.49 6.73
N ILE A 218 23.54 6.22 6.31
CA ILE A 218 22.29 5.77 5.68
C ILE A 218 21.54 4.80 6.59
N THR A 219 20.21 4.91 6.60
CA THR A 219 19.27 3.86 7.00
C THR A 219 18.30 3.59 5.87
N ILE A 220 17.92 2.32 5.67
CA ILE A 220 16.99 1.90 4.60
C ILE A 220 15.97 0.94 5.19
N SER A 221 14.71 1.37 5.26
CA SER A 221 13.61 0.55 5.77
C SER A 221 13.42 -0.74 4.98
N CYS A 222 13.64 -0.70 3.68
CA CYS A 222 13.51 -1.86 2.77
C CYS A 222 14.49 -3.01 3.07
N ALA A 223 15.56 -2.74 3.81
CA ALA A 223 16.60 -3.74 4.11
C ALA A 223 16.33 -4.58 5.36
N VAL A 224 15.26 -4.29 6.11
CA VAL A 224 14.93 -4.95 7.37
C VAL A 224 13.48 -5.42 7.40
N LYS A 225 13.15 -6.30 8.36
CA LYS A 225 11.77 -6.79 8.55
C LYS A 225 10.77 -5.65 8.63
N GLY A 226 9.61 -5.81 7.97
CA GLY A 226 8.59 -4.78 7.82
C GLY A 226 8.83 -3.81 6.66
N GLY A 227 9.93 -3.97 5.90
CA GLY A 227 10.27 -3.12 4.76
C GLY A 227 9.89 -3.68 3.39
N ASN A 228 9.20 -4.81 3.31
CA ASN A 228 8.87 -5.48 2.04
C ASN A 228 8.18 -4.54 1.03
N TRP A 229 7.31 -3.66 1.49
CA TRP A 229 6.62 -2.69 0.63
C TRP A 229 7.59 -1.87 -0.24
N CYS A 230 8.67 -1.30 0.30
CA CYS A 230 9.63 -0.54 -0.49
C CYS A 230 10.73 -1.43 -1.10
N LEU A 231 10.98 -2.61 -0.54
CA LEU A 231 11.89 -3.60 -1.13
C LEU A 231 11.39 -4.04 -2.52
N GLN A 232 10.08 -4.31 -2.65
CA GLN A 232 9.50 -4.63 -3.95
C GLN A 232 9.73 -3.52 -4.97
N GLY A 233 9.59 -2.24 -4.57
CA GLY A 233 9.91 -1.10 -5.41
C GLY A 233 11.39 -1.04 -5.83
N MET A 234 12.31 -1.37 -4.91
CA MET A 234 13.74 -1.46 -5.25
C MET A 234 14.03 -2.59 -6.25
N ILE A 235 13.46 -3.78 -6.03
CA ILE A 235 13.57 -4.91 -6.95
C ILE A 235 13.01 -4.54 -8.32
N ARG A 236 11.82 -3.91 -8.39
CA ARG A 236 11.20 -3.45 -9.64
C ARG A 236 12.07 -2.41 -10.35
N SER A 237 12.60 -1.44 -9.62
CA SER A 237 13.49 -0.41 -10.17
C SER A 237 14.81 -0.98 -10.70
N ASN A 238 15.23 -2.17 -10.23
CA ASN A 238 16.36 -2.89 -10.81
C ASN A 238 15.98 -3.84 -11.95
N GLY A 239 14.69 -3.89 -12.35
CA GLY A 239 14.18 -4.72 -13.45
C GLY A 239 13.69 -6.10 -13.02
N GLY A 240 13.76 -6.45 -11.71
CA GLY A 240 13.29 -7.70 -11.14
C GLY A 240 11.80 -7.69 -10.77
N ARG A 241 11.34 -8.80 -10.23
CA ARG A 241 9.99 -8.99 -9.67
C ARG A 241 10.06 -9.84 -8.41
N VAL A 242 9.06 -9.74 -7.56
CA VAL A 242 8.90 -10.67 -6.42
C VAL A 242 7.96 -11.82 -6.76
N LEU A 243 7.06 -11.59 -7.73
CA LEU A 243 6.02 -12.52 -8.17
C LEU A 243 5.78 -12.34 -9.67
N SER A 244 5.53 -13.44 -10.40
CA SER A 244 5.17 -13.41 -11.82
C SER A 244 3.84 -12.68 -12.07
N GLU A 245 3.59 -12.26 -13.31
CA GLU A 245 2.37 -11.53 -13.68
C GLU A 245 1.10 -12.34 -13.46
N ASP A 246 1.16 -13.66 -13.70
CA ASP A 246 0.07 -14.59 -13.44
C ASP A 246 -0.02 -15.05 -11.97
N ARG A 247 0.87 -14.51 -11.12
CA ARG A 247 0.93 -14.74 -9.67
C ARG A 247 1.21 -16.19 -9.28
N SER A 248 1.72 -17.01 -10.19
CA SER A 248 1.97 -18.45 -9.96
C SER A 248 3.41 -18.75 -9.52
N THR A 249 4.35 -17.85 -9.74
CA THR A 249 5.78 -18.09 -9.52
C THR A 249 6.41 -16.97 -8.68
N ILE A 250 7.10 -17.38 -7.62
CA ILE A 250 7.94 -16.48 -6.83
C ILE A 250 9.23 -16.19 -7.62
N GLU A 251 9.60 -14.91 -7.75
CA GLU A 251 10.72 -14.45 -8.61
C GLU A 251 11.77 -13.61 -7.87
N PHE A 252 11.69 -13.45 -6.56
CA PHE A 252 12.63 -12.61 -5.81
C PHE A 252 14.06 -13.19 -5.67
N GLY A 253 14.31 -14.41 -6.10
CA GLY A 253 15.63 -15.04 -6.22
C GLY A 253 16.25 -14.95 -7.64
N GLU A 254 15.56 -14.30 -8.59
CA GLU A 254 16.07 -14.11 -9.94
C GLU A 254 17.15 -13.02 -10.00
N PRO A 255 18.05 -13.02 -10.98
CA PRO A 255 19.26 -12.18 -11.00
C PRO A 255 19.00 -10.68 -10.79
N ASP A 256 17.97 -10.11 -11.44
CA ASP A 256 17.68 -8.68 -11.31
C ASP A 256 17.12 -8.33 -9.90
N ALA A 257 16.39 -9.24 -9.27
CA ALA A 257 15.92 -9.07 -7.89
C ALA A 257 17.10 -9.18 -6.92
N VAL A 258 17.98 -10.19 -7.10
CA VAL A 258 19.21 -10.37 -6.32
C VAL A 258 20.13 -9.16 -6.43
N GLY A 259 20.26 -8.56 -7.62
CA GLY A 259 21.07 -7.34 -7.83
C GLY A 259 20.65 -6.15 -6.96
N ALA A 260 19.36 -6.02 -6.61
CA ALA A 260 18.92 -5.02 -5.66
C ALA A 260 19.43 -5.31 -4.23
N ILE A 261 19.51 -6.58 -3.85
CA ILE A 261 20.04 -7.01 -2.54
C ILE A 261 21.57 -6.85 -2.49
N GLU A 262 22.25 -7.14 -3.57
CA GLU A 262 23.70 -6.91 -3.71
C GLU A 262 24.06 -5.42 -3.60
N MET A 263 23.24 -4.52 -4.14
CA MET A 263 23.44 -3.08 -3.96
C MET A 263 23.33 -2.70 -2.47
N LEU A 264 22.31 -3.18 -1.74
CA LEU A 264 22.18 -2.96 -0.29
C LEU A 264 23.39 -3.52 0.48
N ARG A 265 23.82 -4.72 0.13
CA ARG A 265 25.03 -5.33 0.70
C ARG A 265 26.26 -4.46 0.42
N GLY A 266 26.41 -3.92 -0.80
CA GLY A 266 27.50 -3.03 -1.16
C GLY A 266 27.53 -1.72 -0.36
N LEU A 267 26.38 -1.19 0.04
CA LEU A 267 26.30 -0.05 0.97
C LEU A 267 26.72 -0.44 2.40
N TYR A 268 26.34 -1.63 2.83
CA TYR A 268 26.74 -2.14 4.16
C TYR A 268 28.25 -2.42 4.24
N ASP A 269 28.81 -3.10 3.24
CA ASP A 269 30.23 -3.43 3.16
C ASP A 269 31.13 -2.18 3.03
N ALA A 270 30.59 -1.10 2.43
CA ALA A 270 31.23 0.23 2.41
C ALA A 270 31.16 0.95 3.77
N GLY A 271 30.45 0.39 4.75
CA GLY A 271 30.28 0.97 6.09
C GLY A 271 29.36 2.18 6.14
N VAL A 272 28.56 2.42 5.09
CA VAL A 272 27.66 3.58 5.01
C VAL A 272 26.22 3.28 5.40
N LEU A 273 25.79 2.01 5.36
CA LEU A 273 24.45 1.56 5.77
C LEU A 273 24.50 1.03 7.21
N ALA A 274 23.61 1.55 8.06
CA ALA A 274 23.47 1.07 9.44
C ALA A 274 22.59 -0.18 9.52
N ASN A 275 22.97 -1.15 10.34
CA ASN A 275 22.12 -2.29 10.71
C ASN A 275 21.28 -1.91 11.94
N LEU A 276 20.09 -1.40 11.71
CA LEU A 276 19.13 -0.99 12.74
C LEU A 276 17.73 -1.52 12.36
N ASP A 277 16.95 -1.97 13.34
CA ASP A 277 15.55 -2.28 13.14
C ASP A 277 14.73 -1.03 12.76
N SER A 278 13.52 -1.23 12.24
CA SER A 278 12.68 -0.15 11.71
C SER A 278 12.45 0.99 12.71
N THR A 279 12.18 0.68 13.99
CA THR A 279 11.96 1.69 15.04
C THR A 279 13.23 2.47 15.33
N SER A 280 14.35 1.77 15.49
CA SER A 280 15.66 2.38 15.73
C SER A 280 16.11 3.27 14.57
N GLN A 281 15.74 2.96 13.32
CA GLN A 281 16.01 3.81 12.16
C GLN A 281 15.30 5.17 12.26
N TYR A 282 14.02 5.20 12.67
CA TYR A 282 13.29 6.48 12.85
C TYR A 282 13.94 7.35 13.91
N GLU A 283 14.29 6.74 15.03
CA GLU A 283 14.96 7.44 16.12
C GLU A 283 16.33 7.97 15.72
N ALA A 284 17.12 7.16 15.02
CA ALA A 284 18.44 7.57 14.54
C ALA A 284 18.37 8.78 13.59
N PHE A 285 17.42 8.79 12.66
CA PHE A 285 17.22 9.89 11.74
C PHE A 285 16.70 11.15 12.47
N ALA A 286 15.69 11.00 13.33
CA ALA A 286 15.14 12.11 14.11
C ALA A 286 16.18 12.77 15.05
N LYS A 287 17.14 11.99 15.58
CA LYS A 287 18.23 12.46 16.42
C LYS A 287 19.46 13.00 15.64
N GLY A 288 19.48 12.79 14.30
CA GLY A 288 20.63 13.13 13.45
C GLY A 288 21.80 12.15 13.53
N ASP A 289 21.62 10.97 14.10
CA ASP A 289 22.60 9.87 14.11
C ASP A 289 22.72 9.19 12.74
N SER A 290 21.64 9.16 11.96
CA SER A 290 21.62 8.89 10.52
C SER A 290 21.18 10.16 9.80
N VAL A 291 21.73 10.44 8.63
CA VAL A 291 21.48 11.70 7.91
C VAL A 291 20.80 11.50 6.56
N ILE A 292 20.69 10.26 6.11
CA ILE A 292 19.97 9.84 4.90
C ILE A 292 19.08 8.66 5.28
N GLN A 293 17.81 8.70 4.89
CA GLN A 293 16.89 7.58 5.15
C GLN A 293 15.94 7.35 3.99
N LEU A 294 15.94 6.13 3.43
CA LEU A 294 14.85 5.70 2.54
C LEU A 294 13.69 5.20 3.40
N GLN A 295 12.56 5.89 3.32
CA GLN A 295 11.40 5.61 4.15
C GLN A 295 10.11 6.18 3.55
N THR A 296 8.96 5.78 4.09
CA THR A 296 7.64 6.26 3.70
C THR A 296 7.50 7.78 3.84
N SER A 297 6.80 8.37 2.88
CA SER A 297 6.39 9.77 2.96
C SER A 297 5.45 10.08 4.14
N ALA A 298 4.73 9.10 4.66
CA ALA A 298 3.83 9.25 5.81
C ALA A 298 4.54 9.68 7.10
N LEU A 299 5.87 9.61 7.17
CA LEU A 299 6.66 10.14 8.30
C LEU A 299 6.98 11.62 8.19
N GLN A 300 6.49 12.31 7.15
CA GLN A 300 6.78 13.73 6.94
C GLN A 300 6.52 14.57 8.18
N GLY A 301 5.34 14.46 8.79
CA GLY A 301 4.98 15.22 9.99
C GLY A 301 5.92 14.96 11.17
N THR A 302 6.29 13.68 11.38
CA THR A 302 7.23 13.26 12.43
C THR A 302 8.62 13.85 12.20
N PHE A 303 9.14 13.76 10.98
CA PHE A 303 10.47 14.28 10.65
C PHE A 303 10.54 15.80 10.63
N MET A 304 9.47 16.48 10.20
CA MET A 304 9.36 17.95 10.30
C MET A 304 9.40 18.41 11.76
N ALA A 305 8.69 17.74 12.66
CA ALA A 305 8.72 18.04 14.08
C ALA A 305 10.11 17.81 14.68
N ALA A 306 10.78 16.72 14.35
CA ALA A 306 12.14 16.41 14.78
C ALA A 306 13.16 17.44 14.25
N ALA A 307 13.08 17.78 12.97
CA ALA A 307 13.95 18.77 12.34
C ALA A 307 13.79 20.16 13.00
N LYS A 308 12.55 20.58 13.25
CA LYS A 308 12.25 21.83 13.96
C LYS A 308 12.82 21.83 15.38
N ALA A 309 12.62 20.75 16.13
CA ALA A 309 13.14 20.62 17.49
C ALA A 309 14.67 20.58 17.53
N GLY A 310 15.30 19.90 16.55
CA GLY A 310 16.75 19.78 16.42
C GLY A 310 17.44 20.99 15.74
N GLY A 311 16.68 21.90 15.16
CA GLY A 311 17.21 23.09 14.47
C GLY A 311 17.98 22.76 13.18
N TRP A 312 17.52 21.74 12.41
CA TRP A 312 18.13 21.33 11.15
C TRP A 312 17.13 21.36 9.99
N ASP A 313 17.63 21.39 8.76
CA ASP A 313 16.82 21.50 7.55
C ASP A 313 16.53 20.10 6.99
N LEU A 314 15.24 19.72 6.95
CA LEU A 314 14.74 18.49 6.37
C LEU A 314 14.46 18.66 4.88
N LYS A 315 15.00 17.75 4.08
CA LYS A 315 14.70 17.64 2.65
C LYS A 315 14.40 16.20 2.28
N ASN A 316 13.82 16.03 1.11
CA ASN A 316 13.65 14.73 0.49
C ASN A 316 13.79 14.79 -1.04
N THR A 317 13.94 13.63 -1.64
CA THR A 317 13.86 13.42 -3.08
C THR A 317 13.17 12.08 -3.36
N THR A 318 12.87 11.81 -4.63
CA THR A 318 12.34 10.52 -5.10
C THR A 318 13.26 9.35 -4.69
N MET A 319 12.76 8.12 -4.78
CA MET A 319 13.59 6.92 -4.62
C MET A 319 14.70 6.92 -5.68
N PRO A 320 15.96 6.62 -5.31
CA PRO A 320 17.09 6.62 -6.25
C PRO A 320 16.99 5.50 -7.29
N ALA A 321 17.46 5.76 -8.50
CA ALA A 321 17.53 4.80 -9.60
C ALA A 321 18.75 3.86 -9.48
N PHE A 322 18.66 2.70 -10.12
CA PHE A 322 19.78 1.79 -10.37
C PHE A 322 20.43 2.16 -11.72
N GLY A 323 21.46 3.02 -11.67
CA GLY A 323 22.09 3.55 -12.86
C GLY A 323 21.13 4.42 -13.69
N ASP A 324 20.88 4.00 -14.92
CA ASP A 324 19.96 4.64 -15.89
C ASP A 324 18.58 3.96 -15.97
N LYS A 325 18.32 2.97 -15.11
CA LYS A 325 17.03 2.28 -15.08
C LYS A 325 15.93 3.20 -14.55
N GLN A 326 14.71 2.99 -15.04
CA GLN A 326 13.53 3.71 -14.54
C GLN A 326 13.25 3.35 -13.08
N VAL A 327 12.95 4.35 -12.25
CA VAL A 327 12.46 4.12 -10.89
C VAL A 327 11.00 3.66 -10.95
N VAL A 328 10.71 2.54 -10.31
CA VAL A 328 9.36 1.98 -10.18
C VAL A 328 9.05 1.85 -8.69
N PRO A 329 8.56 2.91 -8.05
CA PRO A 329 8.20 2.84 -6.63
C PRO A 329 7.00 1.92 -6.44
N THR A 330 6.90 1.31 -5.26
CA THR A 330 5.68 0.67 -4.78
C THR A 330 4.99 1.56 -3.75
N ASN A 331 3.69 1.39 -3.61
CA ASN A 331 2.98 2.06 -2.54
C ASN A 331 3.20 1.36 -1.20
N SER A 332 3.11 2.13 -0.12
CA SER A 332 2.70 1.67 1.21
C SER A 332 1.31 2.20 1.50
N GLY A 333 0.69 1.73 2.56
CA GLY A 333 -0.63 2.15 2.99
C GLY A 333 -1.62 0.99 3.08
N SER A 334 -2.89 1.31 3.02
CA SER A 334 -3.95 0.36 3.33
C SER A 334 -5.28 0.71 2.67
N ALA A 335 -6.14 -0.30 2.60
CA ALA A 335 -7.55 -0.12 2.31
C ALA A 335 -8.39 -0.36 3.57
N LEU A 336 -9.61 0.14 3.55
CA LEU A 336 -10.66 -0.18 4.51
C LEU A 336 -11.42 -1.39 3.99
N PHE A 337 -11.51 -2.43 4.81
CA PHE A 337 -12.25 -3.66 4.50
C PHE A 337 -13.44 -3.82 5.42
N MET A 338 -14.56 -4.24 4.87
CA MET A 338 -15.79 -4.52 5.60
C MET A 338 -15.85 -6.01 5.95
N PHE A 339 -16.18 -6.33 7.22
CA PHE A 339 -16.31 -7.71 7.70
C PHE A 339 -17.71 -8.02 8.22
N SER A 340 -18.50 -7.00 8.51
CA SER A 340 -19.87 -7.18 9.00
C SER A 340 -20.75 -7.91 7.99
N GLN A 341 -21.63 -8.79 8.48
CA GLN A 341 -22.67 -9.48 7.71
C GLN A 341 -24.09 -8.97 8.02
N ASP A 342 -24.23 -8.08 8.99
CA ASP A 342 -25.50 -7.41 9.30
C ASP A 342 -25.74 -6.26 8.31
N PRO A 343 -26.86 -6.23 7.56
CA PRO A 343 -27.10 -5.23 6.54
C PRO A 343 -27.10 -3.78 7.05
N ALA A 344 -27.55 -3.54 8.28
CA ALA A 344 -27.54 -2.20 8.85
C ALA A 344 -26.12 -1.75 9.21
N LYS A 345 -25.32 -2.67 9.74
CA LYS A 345 -23.89 -2.41 10.00
C LYS A 345 -23.08 -2.28 8.71
N GLN A 346 -23.41 -3.06 7.66
CA GLN A 346 -22.80 -2.91 6.34
C GLN A 346 -23.06 -1.52 5.74
N ARG A 347 -24.30 -1.00 5.89
CA ARG A 347 -24.59 0.36 5.44
C ARG A 347 -23.82 1.40 6.25
N ALA A 348 -23.81 1.31 7.58
CA ALA A 348 -23.07 2.20 8.45
C ALA A 348 -21.55 2.15 8.17
N ALA A 349 -21.02 0.96 7.89
CA ALA A 349 -19.62 0.76 7.50
C ALA A 349 -19.32 1.45 6.17
N TRP A 350 -20.17 1.33 5.16
CA TRP A 350 -20.03 2.02 3.89
C TRP A 350 -20.01 3.55 4.05
N GLU A 351 -20.93 4.10 4.81
CA GLU A 351 -20.99 5.53 5.14
C GLU A 351 -19.67 6.00 5.78
N LEU A 352 -19.14 5.24 6.76
CA LEU A 352 -17.86 5.55 7.38
C LEU A 352 -16.69 5.47 6.36
N MET A 353 -16.65 4.43 5.54
CA MET A 353 -15.58 4.24 4.55
C MET A 353 -15.57 5.37 3.53
N THR A 354 -16.72 5.79 3.04
CA THR A 354 -16.84 6.92 2.09
C THR A 354 -16.49 8.25 2.74
N PHE A 355 -16.90 8.49 3.98
CA PHE A 355 -16.53 9.69 4.74
C PHE A 355 -15.00 9.77 4.94
N LEU A 356 -14.38 8.68 5.41
CA LEU A 356 -12.93 8.64 5.67
C LEU A 356 -12.07 8.76 4.39
N THR A 357 -12.68 8.66 3.21
CA THR A 357 -12.02 8.83 1.91
C THR A 357 -12.55 10.04 1.12
N SER A 358 -13.27 10.93 1.78
CA SER A 358 -13.75 12.20 1.23
C SER A 358 -12.64 13.25 1.11
N ASP A 359 -12.92 14.32 0.39
CA ASP A 359 -12.02 15.48 0.28
C ASP A 359 -11.68 16.06 1.65
N HIS A 360 -12.70 16.21 2.54
CA HIS A 360 -12.54 16.65 3.92
C HIS A 360 -11.59 15.75 4.73
N ALA A 361 -11.73 14.43 4.58
CA ALA A 361 -10.85 13.50 5.27
C ALA A 361 -9.41 13.59 4.76
N TYR A 362 -9.20 13.69 3.44
CA TYR A 362 -7.85 13.82 2.89
C TYR A 362 -7.18 15.15 3.25
N GLU A 363 -7.93 16.25 3.36
CA GLU A 363 -7.38 17.50 3.87
C GLU A 363 -6.77 17.29 5.26
N LYS A 364 -7.48 16.64 6.18
CA LYS A 364 -7.00 16.36 7.54
C LYS A 364 -5.90 15.31 7.60
N ILE A 365 -6.05 14.19 6.89
CA ILE A 365 -5.08 13.10 6.88
C ILE A 365 -3.75 13.58 6.30
N THR A 366 -3.79 14.32 5.18
CA THR A 366 -2.58 14.79 4.50
C THR A 366 -1.84 15.83 5.34
N THR A 367 -2.54 16.79 5.90
CA THR A 367 -1.91 17.87 6.70
C THR A 367 -1.51 17.41 8.09
N GLY A 368 -2.27 16.52 8.71
CA GLY A 368 -2.05 16.03 10.07
C GLY A 368 -1.05 14.89 10.17
N ILE A 369 -1.10 13.95 9.23
CA ILE A 369 -0.26 12.72 9.26
C ILE A 369 0.88 12.80 8.24
N GLY A 370 0.59 13.19 6.99
CA GLY A 370 1.56 13.24 5.89
C GLY A 370 1.35 12.16 4.83
N TYR A 371 0.23 11.42 4.87
CA TYR A 371 -0.16 10.57 3.76
C TYR A 371 -0.49 11.40 2.53
N LEU A 372 -0.24 10.84 1.35
CA LEU A 372 -0.71 11.47 0.11
C LEU A 372 -2.25 11.37 0.02
N PRO A 373 -2.92 12.41 -0.49
CA PRO A 373 -4.33 12.28 -0.82
C PRO A 373 -4.46 11.36 -2.03
N LEU A 374 -5.34 10.36 -1.97
CA LEU A 374 -5.64 9.56 -3.15
C LEU A 374 -6.37 10.38 -4.23
N ARG A 375 -6.97 11.49 -3.82
CA ARG A 375 -7.56 12.54 -4.65
C ARG A 375 -6.49 13.61 -4.92
N THR A 376 -5.52 13.27 -5.78
CA THR A 376 -4.31 14.08 -5.99
C THR A 376 -4.61 15.49 -6.51
N SER A 377 -5.70 15.68 -7.24
CA SER A 377 -6.15 16.99 -7.71
C SER A 377 -6.48 17.99 -6.58
N LEU A 378 -6.69 17.51 -5.34
CA LEU A 378 -6.79 18.40 -4.17
C LEU A 378 -5.53 19.22 -3.93
N THR A 379 -4.38 18.78 -4.44
CA THR A 379 -3.09 19.50 -4.30
C THR A 379 -2.84 20.53 -5.42
N GLU A 380 -3.78 20.69 -6.34
CA GLU A 380 -3.63 21.53 -7.55
C GLU A 380 -4.79 22.53 -7.71
N GLY A 381 -4.58 23.58 -8.49
CA GLY A 381 -5.62 24.53 -8.88
C GLY A 381 -6.30 25.21 -7.70
N ASP A 382 -7.59 24.96 -7.55
CA ASP A 382 -8.45 25.44 -6.45
C ASP A 382 -8.76 24.35 -5.39
N GLY A 383 -8.07 23.22 -5.46
CA GLY A 383 -8.21 22.13 -4.49
C GLY A 383 -7.81 22.56 -3.07
N ALA A 384 -8.46 21.98 -2.06
CA ALA A 384 -8.32 22.36 -0.65
C ALA A 384 -6.87 22.27 -0.12
N LEU A 385 -6.04 21.43 -0.74
CA LEU A 385 -4.62 21.23 -0.38
C LEU A 385 -3.65 22.01 -1.29
N ALA A 386 -4.11 22.79 -2.28
CA ALA A 386 -3.24 23.46 -3.26
C ALA A 386 -2.27 24.44 -2.59
N GLU A 387 -2.77 25.29 -1.68
CA GLU A 387 -1.92 26.25 -0.93
C GLU A 387 -0.95 25.51 0.01
N TRP A 388 -1.41 24.46 0.67
CA TRP A 388 -0.56 23.64 1.53
C TRP A 388 0.56 22.97 0.73
N ALA A 389 0.25 22.37 -0.42
CA ALA A 389 1.23 21.73 -1.30
C ALA A 389 2.27 22.72 -1.84
N ALA A 390 1.82 23.91 -2.26
CA ALA A 390 2.71 24.97 -2.73
C ALA A 390 3.70 25.44 -1.65
N ASN A 391 3.27 25.43 -0.38
CA ASN A 391 4.10 25.83 0.76
C ASN A 391 4.86 24.65 1.40
N ASN A 392 4.66 23.42 0.93
CA ASN A 392 5.29 22.21 1.45
C ASN A 392 6.07 21.48 0.34
N PRO A 393 7.32 21.87 0.05
CA PRO A 393 8.11 21.27 -1.03
C PRO A 393 8.39 19.77 -0.82
N LEU A 394 8.20 19.24 0.40
CA LEU A 394 8.42 17.82 0.71
C LEU A 394 7.37 16.90 0.08
N VAL A 395 6.22 17.43 -0.38
CA VAL A 395 5.20 16.64 -1.06
C VAL A 395 5.54 16.37 -2.53
N ALA A 396 6.26 17.28 -3.17
CA ALA A 396 6.54 17.22 -4.60
C ALA A 396 7.23 15.93 -5.08
N PRO A 397 8.28 15.39 -4.41
CA PRO A 397 8.88 14.12 -4.81
C PRO A 397 7.92 12.92 -4.74
N ASN A 398 6.95 12.97 -3.82
CA ASN A 398 5.91 11.94 -3.71
C ASN A 398 4.97 11.94 -4.92
N LEU A 399 4.44 13.11 -5.23
CA LEU A 399 3.51 13.28 -6.37
C LEU A 399 4.21 12.92 -7.68
N ALA A 400 5.48 13.31 -7.85
CA ALA A 400 6.26 13.04 -9.05
C ALA A 400 6.48 11.55 -9.36
N GLN A 401 6.30 10.65 -8.40
CA GLN A 401 6.51 9.20 -8.56
C GLN A 401 5.22 8.42 -8.87
N LEU A 402 4.04 9.06 -8.77
CA LEU A 402 2.77 8.32 -8.81
C LEU A 402 2.50 7.67 -10.16
N ASP A 403 2.86 8.31 -11.27
CA ASP A 403 2.64 7.77 -12.61
C ASP A 403 3.45 6.50 -12.89
N ASP A 404 4.63 6.38 -12.25
CA ASP A 404 5.54 5.24 -12.39
C ASP A 404 5.30 4.15 -11.35
N LEU A 405 4.36 4.37 -10.43
CA LEU A 405 4.10 3.46 -9.32
C LEU A 405 3.51 2.13 -9.80
N GLU A 406 4.03 1.04 -9.23
CA GLU A 406 3.39 -0.28 -9.30
C GLU A 406 2.86 -0.69 -7.92
N PRO A 407 1.69 -1.37 -7.87
CA PRO A 407 1.10 -1.81 -6.61
C PRO A 407 2.03 -2.73 -5.82
N TRP A 408 2.05 -2.57 -4.50
CA TRP A 408 2.64 -3.55 -3.59
C TRP A 408 1.94 -4.90 -3.74
N GLN A 409 2.67 -5.90 -4.18
CA GLN A 409 2.12 -7.22 -4.51
C GLN A 409 1.81 -8.02 -3.25
N SER A 410 0.58 -8.50 -3.16
CA SER A 410 0.16 -9.53 -2.22
C SER A 410 0.59 -10.90 -2.73
N TYR A 411 1.08 -11.78 -1.86
CA TYR A 411 1.37 -13.16 -2.23
C TYR A 411 0.08 -13.99 -2.18
N PRO A 412 -0.13 -14.92 -3.15
CA PRO A 412 -1.34 -15.74 -3.20
C PRO A 412 -1.40 -16.75 -2.06
N GLY A 413 -2.61 -17.13 -1.68
CA GLY A 413 -2.89 -18.15 -0.67
C GLY A 413 -2.82 -17.64 0.77
N ASN A 414 -2.90 -18.57 1.71
CA ASN A 414 -2.98 -18.30 3.15
C ASN A 414 -1.61 -18.18 3.84
N SER A 415 -0.53 -18.35 3.10
CA SER A 415 0.85 -18.36 3.62
C SER A 415 1.61 -17.05 3.41
N TYR A 416 0.93 -15.95 3.02
CA TYR A 416 1.60 -14.71 2.64
C TYR A 416 2.53 -14.17 3.74
N VAL A 417 2.14 -14.25 5.03
CA VAL A 417 2.98 -13.83 6.17
C VAL A 417 4.27 -14.63 6.24
N GLN A 418 4.19 -15.95 5.96
CA GLN A 418 5.36 -16.82 5.96
C GLN A 418 6.27 -16.53 4.76
N VAL A 419 5.69 -16.24 3.59
CA VAL A 419 6.45 -15.84 2.40
C VAL A 419 7.17 -14.52 2.64
N ASP A 420 6.49 -13.54 3.24
CA ASP A 420 7.07 -12.25 3.61
C ASP A 420 8.22 -12.40 4.62
N ASP A 421 8.04 -13.21 5.68
CA ASP A 421 9.10 -13.48 6.67
C ASP A 421 10.30 -14.23 6.06
N ILE A 422 10.06 -15.14 5.12
CA ILE A 422 11.15 -15.82 4.38
C ILE A 422 11.96 -14.81 3.58
N LEU A 423 11.30 -13.92 2.83
CA LEU A 423 11.96 -12.87 2.05
C LEU A 423 12.74 -11.92 2.95
N ALA A 424 12.08 -11.36 3.96
CA ALA A 424 12.71 -10.41 4.87
C ALA A 424 13.93 -11.01 5.60
N THR A 425 13.83 -12.27 6.04
CA THR A 425 14.96 -12.98 6.66
C THR A 425 16.10 -13.18 5.66
N ALA A 426 15.82 -13.56 4.42
CA ALA A 426 16.84 -13.76 3.40
C ALA A 426 17.57 -12.45 3.04
N VAL A 427 16.84 -11.34 3.01
CA VAL A 427 17.40 -10.00 2.80
C VAL A 427 18.33 -9.61 3.94
N GLU A 428 17.88 -9.68 5.20
CA GLU A 428 18.73 -9.37 6.36
C GLU A 428 19.98 -10.26 6.41
N ASP A 429 19.83 -11.56 6.18
CA ASP A 429 20.92 -12.53 6.13
C ASP A 429 21.97 -12.16 5.05
N SER A 430 21.49 -11.75 3.88
CA SER A 430 22.33 -11.36 2.76
C SER A 430 23.03 -10.01 2.98
N VAL A 431 22.29 -9.02 3.48
CA VAL A 431 22.80 -7.66 3.65
C VAL A 431 23.70 -7.52 4.87
N PHE A 432 23.28 -8.05 6.04
CA PHE A 432 23.89 -7.75 7.32
C PHE A 432 24.67 -8.91 7.94
N TYR A 433 24.34 -10.16 7.62
CA TYR A 433 24.89 -11.34 8.32
C TYR A 433 25.84 -12.18 7.48
N GLY A 434 26.30 -11.63 6.33
CA GLY A 434 27.42 -12.19 5.55
C GLY A 434 27.08 -13.43 4.73
N LYS A 435 25.80 -13.78 4.58
CA LYS A 435 25.39 -14.83 3.66
C LYS A 435 25.51 -14.35 2.22
N ASP A 436 25.79 -15.25 1.32
CA ASP A 436 25.87 -14.96 -0.10
C ASP A 436 24.46 -14.64 -0.66
N PRO A 437 24.25 -13.46 -1.30
CA PRO A 437 22.92 -13.04 -1.74
C PRO A 437 22.30 -13.99 -2.77
N GLU A 438 23.06 -14.46 -3.75
CA GLU A 438 22.55 -15.32 -4.85
C GLU A 438 21.99 -16.63 -4.27
N THR A 439 22.77 -17.34 -3.49
CA THR A 439 22.35 -18.62 -2.89
C THR A 439 21.26 -18.44 -1.86
N THR A 440 21.33 -17.39 -1.03
CA THR A 440 20.34 -17.16 0.03
C THR A 440 18.98 -16.80 -0.52
N MET A 441 18.92 -15.94 -1.54
CA MET A 441 17.67 -15.53 -2.18
C MET A 441 17.07 -16.66 -3.03
N ALA A 442 17.90 -17.47 -3.72
CA ALA A 442 17.42 -18.65 -4.45
C ALA A 442 16.82 -19.72 -3.52
N ASP A 443 17.44 -19.98 -2.36
CA ASP A 443 16.89 -20.89 -1.35
C ASP A 443 15.58 -20.35 -0.76
N ALA A 444 15.51 -19.05 -0.50
CA ALA A 444 14.31 -18.39 -0.02
C ALA A 444 13.16 -18.47 -1.04
N GLN A 445 13.45 -18.19 -2.31
CA GLN A 445 12.49 -18.33 -3.42
C GLN A 445 11.89 -19.74 -3.48
N LYS A 446 12.74 -20.76 -3.44
CA LYS A 446 12.29 -22.15 -3.46
C LYS A 446 11.37 -22.50 -2.29
N ARG A 447 11.69 -22.01 -1.08
CA ARG A 447 10.88 -22.23 0.12
C ARG A 447 9.54 -21.51 0.03
N ALA A 448 9.54 -20.26 -0.45
CA ALA A 448 8.34 -19.48 -0.64
C ALA A 448 7.44 -20.06 -1.73
N GLN A 449 8.01 -20.53 -2.85
CA GLN A 449 7.27 -21.21 -3.92
C GLN A 449 6.50 -22.42 -3.42
N ALA A 450 7.12 -23.26 -2.58
CA ALA A 450 6.45 -24.41 -2.00
C ALA A 450 5.26 -24.06 -1.08
N LEU A 451 5.18 -22.83 -0.58
CA LEU A 451 4.06 -22.36 0.25
C LEU A 451 2.87 -21.90 -0.58
N ILE A 452 3.10 -21.31 -1.76
CA ILE A 452 2.00 -20.84 -2.62
C ILE A 452 1.42 -21.92 -3.55
N GLU A 453 2.10 -23.07 -3.67
CA GLU A 453 1.65 -24.24 -4.45
C GLU A 453 0.70 -25.17 -3.67
N ASN A 454 0.56 -25.00 -2.34
CA ASN A 454 -0.27 -25.81 -1.46
C ASN A 454 -1.55 -25.07 -1.06
#